data_3a7637eb914e7962dba72c30bc1b9518
#
_entry.id   3a7637eb914e7962dba72c30bc1b9518
#
_cell.length_a   1.000
_cell.length_b   1.000
_cell.length_c   1.000
_cell.angle_alpha   90.00
_cell.angle_beta   90.00
_cell.angle_gamma   90.00
#
_symmetry.space_group_name_H-M   'P 1'
#
loop_
_entity.id
_entity.type
_entity.pdbx_description
1 polymer ?
#
loop_
_entity_poly.entity_id
_entity_poly.type
_entity_poly.pdbx_seq_one_letter_code
_entity_poly.pdbx_strand_id
1 'polypeptide(L)'
;MEALAPTAQRLLAAAQRLLTSGGFEALKLSAIARAAGESKASIGYHFGNKAGLVTALVDSFAHDANRGLIEDTGELPKGEERIHALIDGETRIAADAESYQSFFEVLPHALRDGDLRERVAALYDGYRETVLRCLDASDPAAKEQLRPFAMLMIAVVDGLAIQHVLDPDVADVAAATDLWERLVRPYLTEAGSLDQG
;
A
#
# COMPACT_ATOMS: atom_id res chain seq x y z
N MET A 1 -9.35 1.98 12.78
CA MET A 1 -10.55 1.69 11.96
C MET A 1 -11.36 0.63 12.68
N GLU A 2 -12.67 0.79 12.80
CA GLU A 2 -13.54 -0.24 13.36
C GLU A 2 -13.50 -1.50 12.50
N ALA A 3 -13.41 -2.68 13.12
CA ALA A 3 -13.32 -3.93 12.37
C ALA A 3 -14.57 -4.11 11.49
N LEU A 4 -14.37 -4.30 10.20
CA LEU A 4 -15.48 -4.53 9.27
C LEU A 4 -16.30 -5.76 9.69
N ALA A 5 -17.61 -5.67 9.55
CA ALA A 5 -18.52 -6.80 9.78
C ALA A 5 -18.10 -8.01 8.92
N PRO A 6 -18.25 -9.26 9.41
CA PRO A 6 -17.81 -10.46 8.70
C PRO A 6 -18.34 -10.57 7.25
N THR A 7 -19.57 -10.12 7.01
CA THR A 7 -20.16 -10.07 5.67
C THR A 7 -19.42 -9.06 4.76
N ALA A 8 -19.08 -7.88 5.27
CA ALA A 8 -18.31 -6.88 4.52
C ALA A 8 -16.91 -7.42 4.16
N GLN A 9 -16.25 -8.11 5.08
CA GLN A 9 -14.95 -8.75 4.85
C GLN A 9 -15.04 -9.81 3.73
N ARG A 10 -16.06 -10.69 3.75
CA ARG A 10 -16.26 -11.69 2.68
C ARG A 10 -16.50 -11.04 1.32
N LEU A 11 -17.27 -9.96 1.28
CA LEU A 11 -17.54 -9.21 0.05
C LEU A 11 -16.27 -8.56 -0.50
N LEU A 12 -15.44 -7.93 0.33
CA LEU A 12 -14.15 -7.35 -0.09
C LEU A 12 -13.17 -8.42 -0.58
N ALA A 13 -13.01 -9.52 0.16
CA ALA A 13 -12.16 -10.63 -0.27
C ALA A 13 -12.62 -11.25 -1.61
N ALA A 14 -13.94 -11.34 -1.84
CA ALA A 14 -14.47 -11.79 -3.12
C ALA A 14 -14.21 -10.77 -4.24
N ALA A 15 -14.33 -9.48 -3.96
CA ALA A 15 -14.03 -8.41 -4.91
C ALA A 15 -12.55 -8.41 -5.29
N GLN A 16 -11.63 -8.55 -4.33
CA GLN A 16 -10.19 -8.65 -4.57
C GLN A 16 -9.85 -9.83 -5.49
N ARG A 17 -10.34 -11.04 -5.18
CA ARG A 17 -10.12 -12.21 -6.05
C ARG A 17 -10.63 -12.01 -7.48
N LEU A 18 -11.79 -11.38 -7.64
CA LEU A 18 -12.35 -11.08 -8.97
C LEU A 18 -11.51 -10.04 -9.70
N LEU A 19 -11.01 -9.04 -8.98
CA LEU A 19 -10.12 -8.01 -9.52
C LEU A 19 -8.82 -8.63 -10.04
N THR A 20 -8.15 -9.44 -9.22
CA THR A 20 -6.89 -10.13 -9.60
C THR A 20 -7.09 -11.07 -10.79
N SER A 21 -8.19 -11.83 -10.83
CA SER A 21 -8.39 -12.87 -11.86
C SER A 21 -9.02 -12.38 -13.16
N GLY A 22 -9.73 -11.26 -13.15
CA GLY A 22 -10.53 -10.81 -14.29
C GLY A 22 -10.56 -9.28 -14.49
N GLY A 23 -9.68 -8.57 -13.79
CA GLY A 23 -9.54 -7.12 -13.88
C GLY A 23 -10.74 -6.34 -13.36
N PHE A 24 -10.68 -5.03 -13.52
CA PHE A 24 -11.72 -4.11 -13.02
C PHE A 24 -13.13 -4.39 -13.60
N GLU A 25 -13.22 -4.90 -14.83
CA GLU A 25 -14.48 -5.23 -15.48
C GLU A 25 -15.18 -6.47 -14.86
N ALA A 26 -14.44 -7.31 -14.15
CA ALA A 26 -15.02 -8.43 -13.40
C ALA A 26 -15.77 -7.99 -12.13
N LEU A 27 -15.57 -6.76 -11.65
CA LEU A 27 -16.23 -6.19 -10.47
C LEU A 27 -17.70 -5.88 -10.74
N LYS A 28 -18.48 -6.92 -11.06
CA LYS A 28 -19.95 -6.83 -11.19
C LYS A 28 -20.59 -7.23 -9.86
N LEU A 29 -21.53 -6.42 -9.34
CA LEU A 29 -22.18 -6.66 -8.04
C LEU A 29 -22.75 -8.08 -7.92
N SER A 30 -23.29 -8.63 -9.04
CA SER A 30 -23.80 -10.01 -9.06
C SER A 30 -22.72 -11.07 -8.96
N ALA A 31 -21.55 -10.82 -9.54
CA ALA A 31 -20.42 -11.74 -9.46
C ALA A 31 -19.81 -11.72 -8.06
N ILE A 32 -19.63 -10.53 -7.48
CA ILE A 32 -19.11 -10.34 -6.13
C ILE A 32 -20.03 -11.01 -5.09
N ALA A 33 -21.33 -10.73 -5.13
CA ALA A 33 -22.30 -11.32 -4.22
C ALA A 33 -22.27 -12.86 -4.29
N ARG A 34 -22.27 -13.42 -5.49
CA ARG A 34 -22.19 -14.88 -5.69
C ARG A 34 -20.86 -15.47 -5.18
N ALA A 35 -19.73 -14.81 -5.47
CA ALA A 35 -18.41 -15.27 -5.01
C ALA A 35 -18.21 -15.19 -3.49
N ALA A 36 -18.92 -14.26 -2.83
CA ALA A 36 -18.93 -14.08 -1.39
C ALA A 36 -19.94 -14.99 -0.65
N GLY A 37 -20.86 -15.65 -1.39
CA GLY A 37 -22.00 -16.36 -0.79
C GLY A 37 -23.03 -15.41 -0.17
N GLU A 38 -23.16 -14.18 -0.70
CA GLU A 38 -23.96 -13.09 -0.15
C GLU A 38 -24.99 -12.59 -1.16
N SER A 39 -25.91 -11.73 -0.70
CA SER A 39 -26.89 -11.07 -1.58
C SER A 39 -26.32 -9.76 -2.14
N LYS A 40 -26.90 -9.29 -3.28
CA LYS A 40 -26.61 -7.92 -3.75
C LYS A 40 -27.08 -6.85 -2.77
N ALA A 41 -28.14 -7.12 -2.00
CA ALA A 41 -28.62 -6.21 -0.96
C ALA A 41 -27.59 -6.02 0.14
N SER A 42 -26.79 -7.05 0.49
CA SER A 42 -25.69 -6.95 1.45
C SER A 42 -24.62 -5.97 0.96
N ILE A 43 -24.32 -5.92 -0.35
CA ILE A 43 -23.39 -4.92 -0.90
C ILE A 43 -23.95 -3.51 -0.71
N GLY A 44 -25.25 -3.31 -1.04
CA GLY A 44 -25.92 -2.03 -0.83
C GLY A 44 -25.91 -1.59 0.63
N TYR A 45 -26.14 -2.51 1.55
CA TYR A 45 -26.15 -2.23 2.98
C TYR A 45 -24.76 -1.82 3.52
N HIS A 46 -23.68 -2.53 3.14
CA HIS A 46 -22.34 -2.29 3.67
C HIS A 46 -21.56 -1.20 2.93
N PHE A 47 -21.77 -1.05 1.63
CA PHE A 47 -20.94 -0.19 0.76
C PHE A 47 -21.76 0.84 -0.04
N GLY A 48 -23.08 0.81 0.06
CA GLY A 48 -23.98 1.67 -0.71
C GLY A 48 -24.10 1.27 -2.18
N ASN A 49 -23.00 1.22 -2.91
CA ASN A 49 -22.98 0.90 -4.34
C ASN A 49 -21.61 0.33 -4.77
N LYS A 50 -21.41 0.13 -6.10
CA LYS A 50 -20.13 -0.35 -6.65
C LYS A 50 -18.98 0.59 -6.33
N ALA A 51 -19.18 1.91 -6.43
CA ALA A 51 -18.13 2.89 -6.15
C ALA A 51 -17.67 2.82 -4.69
N GLY A 52 -18.62 2.76 -3.73
CA GLY A 52 -18.30 2.59 -2.31
C GLY A 52 -17.57 1.28 -2.01
N LEU A 53 -17.90 0.18 -2.71
CA LEU A 53 -17.17 -1.08 -2.57
C LEU A 53 -15.74 -0.96 -3.12
N VAL A 54 -15.54 -0.31 -4.28
CA VAL A 54 -14.20 -0.06 -4.84
C VAL A 54 -13.38 0.85 -3.91
N THR A 55 -14.00 1.88 -3.34
CA THR A 55 -13.37 2.73 -2.32
C THR A 55 -12.88 1.91 -1.13
N ALA A 56 -13.75 1.04 -0.57
CA ALA A 56 -13.37 0.18 0.55
C ALA A 56 -12.28 -0.83 0.19
N LEU A 57 -12.22 -1.27 -1.07
CA LEU A 57 -11.15 -2.14 -1.56
C LEU A 57 -9.81 -1.39 -1.61
N VAL A 58 -9.78 -0.15 -2.11
CA VAL A 58 -8.59 0.71 -2.08
C VAL A 58 -8.11 0.94 -0.65
N ASP A 59 -9.05 1.19 0.28
CA ASP A 59 -8.73 1.36 1.71
C ASP A 59 -8.12 0.11 2.34
N SER A 60 -8.55 -1.08 1.91
CA SER A 60 -7.97 -2.33 2.43
C SER A 60 -6.52 -2.52 2.01
N PHE A 61 -6.14 -2.14 0.78
CA PHE A 61 -4.74 -2.19 0.33
C PHE A 61 -3.83 -1.32 1.20
N ALA A 62 -4.25 -0.05 1.44
CA ALA A 62 -3.51 0.86 2.31
C ALA A 62 -3.39 0.35 3.75
N HIS A 63 -4.48 -0.22 4.28
CA HIS A 63 -4.52 -0.64 5.67
C HIS A 63 -3.54 -1.79 5.95
N ASP A 64 -3.51 -2.79 5.10
CA ASP A 64 -2.68 -3.97 5.31
C ASP A 64 -1.19 -3.65 5.16
N ALA A 65 -0.80 -2.87 4.14
CA ALA A 65 0.57 -2.40 3.96
C ALA A 65 1.04 -1.52 5.13
N ASN A 66 0.27 -0.48 5.47
CA ASN A 66 0.62 0.44 6.56
C ASN A 66 0.73 -0.25 7.92
N ARG A 67 -0.16 -1.21 8.21
CA ARG A 67 -0.14 -1.96 9.47
C ARG A 67 1.14 -2.75 9.60
N GLY A 68 1.56 -3.50 8.57
CA GLY A 68 2.80 -4.27 8.59
C GLY A 68 4.02 -3.41 8.88
N LEU A 69 4.17 -2.27 8.18
CA LEU A 69 5.29 -1.34 8.41
C LEU A 69 5.33 -0.78 9.84
N ILE A 70 4.16 -0.43 10.40
CA ILE A 70 4.05 0.11 11.76
C ILE A 70 4.38 -0.98 12.79
N GLU A 71 3.92 -2.21 12.60
CA GLU A 71 4.21 -3.33 13.48
C GLU A 71 5.71 -3.68 13.47
N ASP A 72 6.34 -3.72 12.30
CA ASP A 72 7.75 -4.07 12.14
C ASP A 72 8.70 -3.01 12.73
N THR A 73 8.32 -1.73 12.67
CA THR A 73 9.19 -0.62 13.10
C THR A 73 8.84 -0.05 14.47
N GLY A 74 7.62 -0.30 14.95
CA GLY A 74 7.02 0.44 16.07
C GLY A 74 7.74 0.33 17.41
N GLU A 75 8.34 -0.84 17.70
CA GLU A 75 9.08 -1.08 18.96
C GLU A 75 10.60 -0.89 18.83
N LEU A 76 11.10 -0.68 17.59
CA LEU A 76 12.52 -0.49 17.36
C LEU A 76 12.96 0.92 17.73
N PRO A 77 14.15 1.10 18.31
CA PRO A 77 14.72 2.41 18.57
C PRO A 77 14.99 3.14 17.24
N LYS A 78 15.07 4.47 17.29
CA LYS A 78 15.53 5.27 16.17
C LYS A 78 16.95 4.84 15.78
N GLY A 79 17.24 4.74 14.49
CA GLY A 79 18.55 4.36 13.99
C GLY A 79 18.51 3.29 12.91
N GLU A 80 19.65 2.63 12.68
CA GLU A 80 19.86 1.69 11.59
C GLU A 80 18.89 0.52 11.56
N GLU A 81 18.62 -0.08 12.71
CA GLU A 81 17.75 -1.26 12.82
C GLU A 81 16.33 -0.93 12.36
N ARG A 82 15.79 0.24 12.75
CA ARG A 82 14.46 0.71 12.32
C ARG A 82 14.41 1.01 10.81
N ILE A 83 15.47 1.63 10.27
CA ILE A 83 15.57 1.92 8.84
C ILE A 83 15.62 0.62 8.04
N HIS A 84 16.42 -0.34 8.48
CA HIS A 84 16.51 -1.65 7.84
C HIS A 84 15.15 -2.36 7.88
N ALA A 85 14.46 -2.39 9.02
CA ALA A 85 13.13 -2.97 9.15
C ALA A 85 12.08 -2.29 8.24
N LEU A 86 12.17 -0.95 8.10
CA LEU A 86 11.32 -0.21 7.15
C LEU A 86 11.57 -0.68 5.71
N ILE A 87 12.82 -0.71 5.28
CA ILE A 87 13.18 -1.08 3.89
C ILE A 87 12.87 -2.55 3.61
N ASP A 88 13.08 -3.43 4.58
CA ASP A 88 12.70 -4.85 4.47
C ASP A 88 11.17 -5.02 4.36
N GLY A 89 10.40 -4.24 5.13
CA GLY A 89 8.95 -4.19 5.01
C GLY A 89 8.49 -3.72 3.62
N GLU A 90 9.11 -2.65 3.10
CA GLU A 90 8.87 -2.15 1.75
C GLU A 90 9.25 -3.16 0.66
N THR A 91 10.33 -3.92 0.87
CA THR A 91 10.73 -5.02 -0.02
C THR A 91 9.65 -6.09 -0.10
N ARG A 92 9.09 -6.50 1.05
CA ARG A 92 7.99 -7.46 1.10
C ARG A 92 6.74 -6.94 0.39
N ILE A 93 6.42 -5.65 0.56
CA ILE A 93 5.30 -5.01 -0.14
C ILE A 93 5.53 -5.04 -1.64
N ALA A 94 6.71 -4.63 -2.14
CA ALA A 94 7.04 -4.64 -3.56
C ALA A 94 7.02 -6.05 -4.19
N ALA A 95 7.32 -7.08 -3.40
CA ALA A 95 7.31 -8.48 -3.81
C ALA A 95 5.92 -9.15 -3.74
N ASP A 96 4.91 -8.48 -3.16
CA ASP A 96 3.53 -8.99 -3.14
C ASP A 96 2.83 -8.73 -4.48
N ALA A 97 3.13 -9.57 -5.47
CA ALA A 97 2.61 -9.46 -6.82
C ALA A 97 1.07 -9.49 -6.88
N GLU A 98 0.38 -10.25 -6.01
CA GLU A 98 -1.07 -10.37 -6.02
C GLU A 98 -1.75 -9.06 -5.60
N SER A 99 -1.28 -8.45 -4.50
CA SER A 99 -1.79 -7.17 -4.02
C SER A 99 -1.52 -6.05 -5.02
N TYR A 100 -0.32 -5.98 -5.57
CA TYR A 100 0.02 -4.97 -6.57
C TYR A 100 -0.73 -5.14 -7.89
N GLN A 101 -0.89 -6.35 -8.39
CA GLN A 101 -1.72 -6.61 -9.58
C GLN A 101 -3.13 -6.08 -9.37
N SER A 102 -3.73 -6.34 -8.21
CA SER A 102 -5.05 -5.82 -7.85
C SER A 102 -5.08 -4.28 -7.83
N PHE A 103 -4.06 -3.64 -7.27
CA PHE A 103 -3.94 -2.19 -7.24
C PHE A 103 -3.78 -1.58 -8.64
N PHE A 104 -2.93 -2.18 -9.49
CA PHE A 104 -2.72 -1.70 -10.87
C PHE A 104 -3.97 -1.83 -11.74
N GLU A 105 -4.87 -2.78 -11.47
CA GLU A 105 -6.18 -2.85 -12.12
C GLU A 105 -7.09 -1.66 -11.75
N VAL A 106 -6.94 -1.08 -10.56
CA VAL A 106 -7.72 0.09 -10.12
C VAL A 106 -7.13 1.40 -10.64
N LEU A 107 -5.81 1.53 -10.69
CA LEU A 107 -5.10 2.78 -10.97
C LEU A 107 -5.50 3.47 -12.29
N PRO A 108 -5.65 2.78 -13.45
CA PRO A 108 -6.09 3.41 -14.69
C PRO A 108 -7.50 4.01 -14.61
N HIS A 109 -8.36 3.46 -13.75
CA HIS A 109 -9.71 3.98 -13.50
C HIS A 109 -9.65 5.23 -12.62
N ALA A 110 -8.81 5.24 -11.59
CA ALA A 110 -8.57 6.42 -10.75
C ALA A 110 -8.07 7.63 -11.55
N LEU A 111 -7.28 7.41 -12.60
CA LEU A 111 -6.83 8.51 -13.47
C LEU A 111 -7.96 9.20 -14.25
N ARG A 112 -9.13 8.57 -14.38
CA ARG A 112 -10.28 9.05 -15.15
C ARG A 112 -11.48 9.42 -14.31
N ASP A 113 -11.59 8.89 -13.10
CA ASP A 113 -12.69 9.11 -12.16
C ASP A 113 -12.19 10.00 -11.01
N GLY A 114 -12.85 11.15 -10.78
CA GLY A 114 -12.43 12.15 -9.79
C GLY A 114 -12.49 11.65 -8.36
N ASP A 115 -13.58 10.99 -7.99
CA ASP A 115 -13.79 10.49 -6.62
C ASP A 115 -12.79 9.37 -6.29
N LEU A 116 -12.57 8.46 -7.24
CA LEU A 116 -11.59 7.38 -7.08
C LEU A 116 -10.16 7.91 -7.06
N ARG A 117 -9.86 8.97 -7.83
CA ARG A 117 -8.56 9.66 -7.80
C ARG A 117 -8.27 10.26 -6.44
N GLU A 118 -9.24 10.98 -5.86
CA GLU A 118 -9.09 11.55 -4.52
C GLU A 118 -8.83 10.46 -3.49
N ARG A 119 -9.48 9.30 -3.64
CA ARG A 119 -9.29 8.17 -2.73
C ARG A 119 -7.91 7.54 -2.85
N VAL A 120 -7.43 7.33 -4.08
CA VAL A 120 -6.06 6.83 -4.31
C VAL A 120 -5.01 7.86 -3.85
N ALA A 121 -5.26 9.16 -4.05
CA ALA A 121 -4.39 10.20 -3.51
C ALA A 121 -4.31 10.17 -1.99
N ALA A 122 -5.44 9.98 -1.30
CA ALA A 122 -5.48 9.82 0.16
C ALA A 122 -4.76 8.55 0.65
N LEU A 123 -4.81 7.44 -0.12
CA LEU A 123 -4.01 6.24 0.12
C LEU A 123 -2.51 6.58 0.11
N TYR A 124 -2.02 7.25 -0.93
CA TYR A 124 -0.62 7.66 -1.02
C TYR A 124 -0.21 8.65 0.08
N ASP A 125 -1.11 9.56 0.49
CA ASP A 125 -0.86 10.45 1.63
C ASP A 125 -0.71 9.67 2.93
N GLY A 126 -1.60 8.73 3.20
CA GLY A 126 -1.52 7.85 4.37
C GLY A 126 -0.23 7.03 4.40
N TYR A 127 0.21 6.56 3.24
CA TYR A 127 1.45 5.82 3.11
C TYR A 127 2.68 6.68 3.41
N ARG A 128 2.76 7.91 2.85
CA ARG A 128 3.82 8.88 3.18
C ARG A 128 3.88 9.18 4.67
N GLU A 129 2.75 9.41 5.32
CA GLU A 129 2.71 9.65 6.77
C GLU A 129 3.16 8.42 7.58
N THR A 130 2.90 7.20 7.07
CA THR A 130 3.41 5.97 7.70
C THR A 130 4.93 5.90 7.61
N VAL A 131 5.52 6.13 6.42
CA VAL A 131 6.97 6.17 6.24
C VAL A 131 7.60 7.22 7.16
N LEU A 132 7.06 8.45 7.21
CA LEU A 132 7.54 9.52 8.09
C LEU A 132 7.47 9.12 9.57
N ARG A 133 6.43 8.40 9.99
CA ARG A 133 6.31 7.87 11.35
C ARG A 133 7.36 6.81 11.64
N CYS A 134 7.58 5.89 10.71
CA CYS A 134 8.63 4.87 10.84
C CYS A 134 10.03 5.49 10.94
N LEU A 135 10.25 6.66 10.33
CA LEU A 135 11.49 7.46 10.44
C LEU A 135 11.52 8.36 11.68
N ASP A 136 10.51 8.28 12.55
CA ASP A 136 10.40 9.13 13.76
C ASP A 136 10.40 10.64 13.47
N ALA A 137 9.88 11.03 12.33
CA ALA A 137 9.69 12.44 11.97
C ALA A 137 8.51 13.04 12.76
N SER A 138 8.74 13.38 14.03
CA SER A 138 7.69 13.81 14.95
C SER A 138 7.40 15.31 14.89
N ASP A 139 8.39 16.14 14.55
CA ASP A 139 8.22 17.58 14.43
C ASP A 139 7.97 18.04 12.97
N PRO A 140 7.38 19.24 12.77
CA PRO A 140 7.08 19.74 11.42
C PRO A 140 8.31 19.94 10.52
N ALA A 141 9.47 20.31 11.07
CA ALA A 141 10.68 20.55 10.28
C ALA A 141 11.26 19.21 9.79
N ALA A 142 11.34 18.17 10.66
CA ALA A 142 11.74 16.83 10.26
C ALA A 142 10.79 16.23 9.21
N LYS A 143 9.48 16.44 9.35
CA LYS A 143 8.50 16.02 8.33
C LYS A 143 8.74 16.69 6.98
N GLU A 144 8.95 17.99 6.95
CA GLU A 144 9.20 18.72 5.72
C GLU A 144 10.50 18.27 5.04
N GLN A 145 11.56 18.04 5.82
CA GLN A 145 12.85 17.55 5.33
C GLN A 145 12.74 16.13 4.76
N LEU A 146 12.00 15.23 5.41
CA LEU A 146 11.90 13.82 5.01
C LEU A 146 10.74 13.53 4.03
N ARG A 147 9.85 14.48 3.77
CA ARG A 147 8.73 14.30 2.83
C ARG A 147 9.18 13.90 1.42
N PRO A 148 10.22 14.51 0.80
CA PRO A 148 10.72 14.05 -0.50
C PRO A 148 11.24 12.62 -0.46
N PHE A 149 11.88 12.21 0.63
CA PHE A 149 12.33 10.82 0.82
C PHE A 149 11.14 9.85 0.86
N ALA A 150 10.10 10.14 1.66
CA ALA A 150 8.90 9.31 1.71
C ALA A 150 8.22 9.17 0.33
N MET A 151 8.22 10.24 -0.46
CA MET A 151 7.69 10.21 -1.82
C MET A 151 8.55 9.33 -2.76
N LEU A 152 9.88 9.45 -2.68
CA LEU A 152 10.79 8.62 -3.48
C LEU A 152 10.74 7.14 -3.07
N MET A 153 10.62 6.85 -1.78
CA MET A 153 10.47 5.50 -1.27
C MET A 153 9.28 4.80 -1.95
N ILE A 154 8.11 5.42 -1.93
CA ILE A 154 6.91 4.88 -2.57
C ILE A 154 7.11 4.69 -4.07
N ALA A 155 7.74 5.66 -4.75
CA ALA A 155 8.00 5.55 -6.18
C ALA A 155 8.96 4.38 -6.53
N VAL A 156 9.93 4.09 -5.67
CA VAL A 156 10.83 2.94 -5.82
C VAL A 156 10.04 1.64 -5.63
N VAL A 157 9.24 1.55 -4.57
CA VAL A 157 8.41 0.37 -4.27
C VAL A 157 7.43 0.08 -5.41
N ASP A 158 6.67 1.10 -5.86
CA ASP A 158 5.74 0.96 -6.98
C ASP A 158 6.46 0.52 -8.27
N GLY A 159 7.62 1.12 -8.56
CA GLY A 159 8.43 0.77 -9.74
C GLY A 159 8.98 -0.65 -9.69
N LEU A 160 9.45 -1.12 -8.53
CA LEU A 160 9.91 -2.50 -8.34
C LEU A 160 8.76 -3.50 -8.44
N ALA A 161 7.61 -3.18 -7.84
CA ALA A 161 6.43 -4.01 -7.91
C ALA A 161 5.91 -4.18 -9.36
N ILE A 162 5.91 -3.11 -10.16
CA ILE A 162 5.58 -3.19 -11.59
C ILE A 162 6.49 -4.18 -12.30
N GLN A 163 7.81 -4.08 -12.09
CA GLN A 163 8.79 -4.96 -12.72
C GLN A 163 8.61 -6.41 -12.26
N HIS A 164 8.37 -6.62 -10.97
CA HIS A 164 8.16 -7.95 -10.41
C HIS A 164 6.87 -8.61 -10.93
N VAL A 165 5.78 -7.88 -11.06
CA VAL A 165 4.52 -8.39 -11.64
C VAL A 165 4.69 -8.76 -13.12
N LEU A 166 5.50 -7.99 -13.87
CA LEU A 166 5.71 -8.21 -15.30
C LEU A 166 6.71 -9.33 -15.59
N ASP A 167 7.77 -9.43 -14.80
CA ASP A 167 8.88 -10.39 -15.02
C ASP A 167 9.49 -10.84 -13.67
N PRO A 168 8.81 -11.73 -12.93
CA PRO A 168 9.24 -12.15 -11.60
C PRO A 168 10.55 -12.94 -11.60
N ASP A 169 10.94 -13.54 -12.74
CA ASP A 169 12.16 -14.34 -12.85
C ASP A 169 13.42 -13.45 -13.02
N VAL A 170 13.26 -12.21 -13.50
CA VAL A 170 14.35 -11.26 -13.73
C VAL A 170 14.40 -10.15 -12.68
N ALA A 171 13.25 -9.72 -12.16
CA ALA A 171 13.15 -8.64 -11.20
C ALA A 171 13.60 -9.09 -9.79
N ASP A 172 14.88 -8.95 -9.50
CA ASP A 172 15.44 -9.17 -8.16
C ASP A 172 15.13 -7.96 -7.25
N VAL A 173 13.93 -7.98 -6.67
CA VAL A 173 13.45 -6.90 -5.80
C VAL A 173 14.36 -6.74 -4.58
N ALA A 174 14.83 -7.85 -3.98
CA ALA A 174 15.70 -7.81 -2.81
C ALA A 174 17.04 -7.14 -3.11
N ALA A 175 17.71 -7.53 -4.20
CA ALA A 175 18.98 -6.89 -4.58
C ALA A 175 18.80 -5.41 -4.92
N ALA A 176 17.68 -5.02 -5.53
CA ALA A 176 17.39 -3.62 -5.84
C ALA A 176 17.12 -2.79 -4.57
N THR A 177 16.40 -3.32 -3.60
CA THR A 177 16.14 -2.64 -2.32
C THR A 177 17.38 -2.58 -1.44
N ASP A 178 18.25 -3.58 -1.45
CA ASP A 178 19.57 -3.53 -0.80
C ASP A 178 20.45 -2.41 -1.38
N LEU A 179 20.43 -2.24 -2.71
CA LEU A 179 21.13 -1.13 -3.35
C LEU A 179 20.50 0.22 -2.95
N TRP A 180 19.17 0.30 -2.96
CA TRP A 180 18.44 1.48 -2.56
C TRP A 180 18.78 1.91 -1.12
N GLU A 181 18.79 0.97 -0.17
CA GLU A 181 19.16 1.24 1.21
C GLU A 181 20.55 1.89 1.30
N ARG A 182 21.54 1.33 0.61
CA ARG A 182 22.91 1.89 0.58
C ARG A 182 22.96 3.31 0.00
N LEU A 183 22.16 3.58 -1.02
CA LEU A 183 22.11 4.90 -1.66
C LEU A 183 21.45 5.97 -0.78
N VAL A 184 20.44 5.62 0.00
CA VAL A 184 19.70 6.58 0.82
C VAL A 184 20.28 6.77 2.22
N ARG A 185 21.10 5.84 2.72
CA ARG A 185 21.71 5.88 4.05
C ARG A 185 22.40 7.20 4.35
N PRO A 186 23.27 7.78 3.47
CA PRO A 186 23.89 9.08 3.74
C PRO A 186 22.87 10.20 3.95
N TYR A 187 21.82 10.22 3.16
CA TYR A 187 20.73 11.20 3.29
C TYR A 187 20.00 11.05 4.64
N LEU A 188 19.68 9.83 5.04
CA LEU A 188 19.00 9.56 6.31
C LEU A 188 19.87 9.90 7.51
N THR A 189 21.19 9.71 7.41
CA THR A 189 22.16 10.15 8.43
C THR A 189 22.17 11.67 8.55
N GLU A 190 22.25 12.39 7.44
CA GLU A 190 22.23 13.85 7.42
C GLU A 190 20.90 14.41 7.96
N ALA A 191 19.78 13.76 7.64
CA ALA A 191 18.46 14.12 8.14
C ALA A 191 18.24 13.76 9.63
N GLY A 192 19.23 13.16 10.31
CA GLY A 192 19.13 12.78 11.72
C GLY A 192 18.25 11.55 12.01
N SER A 193 17.93 10.76 10.97
CA SER A 193 17.21 9.49 11.12
C SER A 193 18.14 8.31 11.41
N LEU A 194 19.46 8.48 11.19
CA LEU A 194 20.52 7.57 11.56
C LEU A 194 21.53 8.30 12.46
N ASP A 195 22.09 7.59 13.44
CA ASP A 195 23.21 8.12 14.22
C ASP A 195 24.45 8.27 13.33
N GLN A 196 25.23 9.33 13.58
CA GLN A 196 26.56 9.46 12.98
C GLN A 196 27.47 8.48 13.73
N GLY A 197 27.77 7.33 13.12
CA GLY A 197 28.70 6.33 13.63
C GLY A 197 30.17 6.80 13.64
#